data_c330aea8b3779cea8266eec678f91eca
#
_entry.id   c330aea8b3779cea8266eec678f91eca
#
_cell.length_a   1.000
_cell.length_b   1.000
_cell.length_c   1.000
_cell.angle_alpha   90.00
_cell.angle_beta   90.00
_cell.angle_gamma   90.00
#
_symmetry.space_group_name_H-M   'P 1'
#
loop_
_entity.id
_entity.type
_entity.pdbx_description
1 polymer ?
#
loop_
_entity_poly.entity_id
_entity_poly.type
_entity_poly.pdbx_seq_one_letter_code
_entity_poly.pdbx_strand_id
1 'polypeptide(L)'
;MSLEVVARHFDALGSTCELQVVAGSQAALERCEQQVRLAEARFTRFVRDSELSQLNASHGRYTPVSPQMFSMLEAAVWAYQESGGLVNAAVLPALMAAGYDRPFIEGLSQPASVVAVQPAPLVEVLALDRPTRSAAVAPGVALDLGGIAKGFLADQLIDELGDNAVCNLGGDLRLRGGGPEGDGWHIGLCDRSAVALTDGGVATSGVTRRRWGQGMHHLIDPRTGLPARTDLLEVSVVTDCALRGEVYAKCAVLLGAVGGAAFLEARGVHYAMLPAEASRAA
;
A
#
# COMPACT_ATOMS: atom_id res chain seq x y z
N MET A 1 -12.19 30.12 -14.57
CA MET A 1 -10.94 30.58 -13.94
C MET A 1 -10.44 29.41 -13.12
N SER A 2 -9.24 28.89 -13.43
CA SER A 2 -8.61 27.86 -12.62
C SER A 2 -8.36 28.39 -11.21
N LEU A 3 -8.68 27.58 -10.20
CA LEU A 3 -8.43 27.93 -8.81
C LEU A 3 -6.96 27.66 -8.48
N GLU A 4 -6.39 28.44 -7.55
CA GLU A 4 -5.01 28.22 -7.10
C GLU A 4 -4.88 26.88 -6.37
N VAL A 5 -3.89 26.09 -6.79
CA VAL A 5 -3.51 24.83 -6.15
C VAL A 5 -2.28 25.05 -5.31
N VAL A 6 -2.35 24.71 -4.02
CA VAL A 6 -1.17 24.62 -3.15
C VAL A 6 -0.75 23.17 -3.10
N ALA A 7 0.53 22.90 -3.38
CA ALA A 7 1.08 21.56 -3.43
C ALA A 7 2.29 21.40 -2.50
N ARG A 8 2.50 20.18 -2.04
CA ARG A 8 3.67 19.78 -1.25
C ARG A 8 4.19 18.43 -1.68
N HIS A 9 5.49 18.37 -2.01
CA HIS A 9 6.19 17.16 -2.42
C HIS A 9 7.21 16.78 -1.35
N PHE A 10 7.30 15.49 -1.02
CA PHE A 10 8.27 14.97 -0.05
C PHE A 10 8.49 13.48 -0.24
N ASP A 11 9.61 12.96 0.25
CA ASP A 11 9.88 11.52 0.24
C ASP A 11 9.52 10.93 1.61
N ALA A 12 8.68 9.89 1.60
CA ALA A 12 8.30 9.09 2.76
C ALA A 12 7.78 7.72 2.31
N LEU A 13 7.69 6.77 3.22
CA LEU A 13 7.18 5.41 2.97
C LEU A 13 7.94 4.69 1.84
N GLY A 14 9.20 5.06 1.63
CA GLY A 14 10.02 4.58 0.53
C GLY A 14 9.51 4.97 -0.86
N SER A 15 8.83 6.11 -0.99
CA SER A 15 8.23 6.62 -2.22
C SER A 15 8.19 8.14 -2.21
N THR A 16 8.03 8.75 -3.38
CA THR A 16 7.69 10.18 -3.48
C THR A 16 6.20 10.37 -3.20
N CYS A 17 5.89 11.29 -2.33
CA CYS A 17 4.53 11.65 -1.90
C CYS A 17 4.19 13.06 -2.37
N GLU A 18 2.92 13.29 -2.64
CA GLU A 18 2.40 14.58 -3.07
C GLU A 18 1.04 14.85 -2.41
N LEU A 19 0.90 16.03 -1.85
CA LEU A 19 -0.36 16.54 -1.31
C LEU A 19 -0.75 17.79 -2.09
N GLN A 20 -2.01 17.89 -2.50
CA GLN A 20 -2.53 19.06 -3.21
C GLN A 20 -3.86 19.49 -2.58
N VAL A 21 -4.06 20.79 -2.46
CA VAL A 21 -5.35 21.37 -2.07
C VAL A 21 -5.68 22.58 -2.93
N VAL A 22 -6.93 22.72 -3.31
CA VAL A 22 -7.45 23.90 -4.02
C VAL A 22 -7.90 24.91 -2.98
N ALA A 23 -7.41 26.15 -3.11
CA ALA A 23 -7.71 27.25 -2.19
C ALA A 23 -7.44 26.93 -0.70
N GLY A 24 -6.53 25.99 -0.44
CA GLY A 24 -6.17 25.55 0.92
C GLY A 24 -4.93 26.25 1.48
N SER A 25 -4.45 25.79 2.63
CA SER A 25 -3.31 26.39 3.31
C SER A 25 -2.08 25.48 3.30
N GLN A 26 -0.90 26.08 3.15
CA GLN A 26 0.38 25.39 3.29
C GLN A 26 0.52 24.70 4.65
N ALA A 27 -0.02 25.28 5.72
CA ALA A 27 0.02 24.73 7.07
C ALA A 27 -0.76 23.38 7.20
N ALA A 28 -1.84 23.19 6.43
CA ALA A 28 -2.54 21.90 6.40
C ALA A 28 -1.68 20.81 5.75
N LEU A 29 -1.03 21.13 4.63
CA LEU A 29 -0.11 20.22 3.94
C LEU A 29 1.08 19.82 4.84
N GLU A 30 1.63 20.78 5.60
CA GLU A 30 2.73 20.53 6.55
C GLU A 30 2.33 19.60 7.68
N ARG A 31 1.13 19.79 8.24
CA ARG A 31 0.61 18.86 9.28
C ARG A 31 0.42 17.45 8.70
N CYS A 32 -0.15 17.33 7.50
CA CYS A 32 -0.33 16.02 6.86
C CYS A 32 1.02 15.35 6.56
N GLU A 33 2.03 16.06 6.05
CA GLU A 33 3.37 15.49 5.89
C GLU A 33 3.93 14.99 7.23
N GLN A 34 3.80 15.78 8.30
CA GLN A 34 4.28 15.37 9.62
C GLN A 34 3.58 14.07 10.09
N GLN A 35 2.29 13.93 9.84
CA GLN A 35 1.56 12.69 10.17
C GLN A 35 2.04 11.50 9.35
N VAL A 36 2.32 11.67 8.04
CA VAL A 36 2.92 10.61 7.22
C VAL A 36 4.26 10.16 7.81
N ARG A 37 5.13 11.10 8.21
CA ARG A 37 6.44 10.77 8.80
C ARG A 37 6.32 10.06 10.15
N LEU A 38 5.36 10.47 10.99
CA LEU A 38 5.08 9.80 12.26
C LEU A 38 4.53 8.38 12.04
N ALA A 39 3.67 8.20 11.04
CA ALA A 39 3.15 6.89 10.67
C ALA A 39 4.24 5.99 10.09
N GLU A 40 5.13 6.52 9.22
CA GLU A 40 6.30 5.79 8.73
C GLU A 40 7.18 5.29 9.88
N ALA A 41 7.52 6.17 10.83
CA ALA A 41 8.31 5.80 12.01
C ALA A 41 7.63 4.72 12.87
N ARG A 42 6.30 4.71 12.90
CA ARG A 42 5.49 3.73 13.65
C ARG A 42 5.38 2.39 12.95
N PHE A 43 5.14 2.40 11.64
CA PHE A 43 4.82 1.20 10.85
C PHE A 43 6.04 0.55 10.18
N THR A 44 7.22 1.18 10.26
CA THR A 44 8.44 0.60 9.68
C THR A 44 8.87 -0.65 10.43
N ARG A 45 9.30 -1.66 9.68
CA ARG A 45 9.95 -2.87 10.22
C ARG A 45 11.48 -2.78 10.27
N PHE A 46 12.03 -1.70 9.74
CA PHE A 46 13.48 -1.50 9.62
C PHE A 46 14.10 -0.81 10.84
N VAL A 47 13.29 -0.22 11.71
CA VAL A 47 13.71 0.43 12.94
C VAL A 47 13.31 -0.45 14.13
N ARG A 48 14.30 -0.87 14.92
CA ARG A 48 14.11 -1.80 16.04
C ARG A 48 13.06 -1.31 17.06
N ASP A 49 13.05 -0.01 17.32
CA ASP A 49 12.21 0.60 18.34
C ASP A 49 10.89 1.13 17.76
N SER A 50 10.57 0.82 16.51
CA SER A 50 9.24 1.11 15.95
C SER A 50 8.16 0.28 16.62
N GLU A 51 6.94 0.79 16.64
CA GLU A 51 5.82 0.08 17.26
C GLU A 51 5.55 -1.28 16.58
N LEU A 52 5.66 -1.34 15.24
CA LEU A 52 5.54 -2.59 14.50
C LEU A 52 6.63 -3.60 14.89
N SER A 53 7.90 -3.16 15.01
CA SER A 53 9.01 -4.04 15.38
C SER A 53 8.85 -4.57 16.81
N GLN A 54 8.38 -3.74 17.74
CA GLN A 54 8.06 -4.16 19.10
C GLN A 54 6.92 -5.18 19.13
N LEU A 55 5.86 -4.96 18.35
CA LEU A 55 4.77 -5.92 18.22
C LEU A 55 5.26 -7.24 17.61
N ASN A 56 6.08 -7.22 16.57
CA ASN A 56 6.68 -8.40 15.96
C ASN A 56 7.57 -9.18 16.97
N ALA A 57 8.18 -8.49 17.92
CA ALA A 57 8.99 -9.10 18.98
C ALA A 57 8.18 -9.54 20.21
N SER A 58 6.86 -9.45 20.19
CA SER A 58 6.00 -9.78 21.35
C SER A 58 5.89 -11.26 21.65
N HIS A 59 6.23 -12.13 20.70
CA HIS A 59 6.21 -13.60 20.83
C HIS A 59 4.87 -14.15 21.36
N GLY A 60 3.76 -13.70 20.82
CA GLY A 60 2.42 -14.13 21.20
C GLY A 60 1.82 -13.44 22.42
N ARG A 61 2.54 -12.49 23.03
CA ARG A 61 2.00 -11.72 24.18
C ARG A 61 1.18 -10.55 23.68
N TYR A 62 0.01 -10.34 24.26
CA TYR A 62 -0.77 -9.13 24.03
C TYR A 62 0.03 -7.90 24.44
N THR A 63 0.26 -7.01 23.49
CA THR A 63 1.01 -5.78 23.67
C THR A 63 0.07 -4.60 23.35
N PRO A 64 -0.08 -3.63 24.27
CA PRO A 64 -0.84 -2.41 23.98
C PRO A 64 -0.24 -1.68 22.78
N VAL A 65 -1.12 -1.21 21.90
CA VAL A 65 -0.71 -0.47 20.69
C VAL A 65 -1.43 0.87 20.59
N SER A 66 -0.84 1.80 19.86
CA SER A 66 -1.45 3.11 19.60
C SER A 66 -2.78 2.95 18.84
N PRO A 67 -3.70 3.93 18.95
CA PRO A 67 -4.96 3.91 18.19
C PRO A 67 -4.73 3.72 16.69
N GLN A 68 -3.74 4.41 16.11
CA GLN A 68 -3.45 4.32 14.70
C GLN A 68 -2.89 2.94 14.31
N MET A 69 -2.01 2.34 15.12
CA MET A 69 -1.53 0.97 14.89
C MET A 69 -2.68 -0.03 14.98
N PHE A 70 -3.57 0.11 15.97
CA PHE A 70 -4.71 -0.78 16.11
C PHE A 70 -5.62 -0.73 14.88
N SER A 71 -5.97 0.48 14.40
CA SER A 71 -6.76 0.66 13.18
C SER A 71 -6.04 0.10 11.93
N MET A 72 -4.72 0.24 11.85
CA MET A 72 -3.91 -0.34 10.77
C MET A 72 -3.96 -1.88 10.80
N LEU A 73 -3.91 -2.50 11.98
CA LEU A 73 -4.01 -3.96 12.11
C LEU A 73 -5.43 -4.45 11.77
N GLU A 74 -6.48 -3.70 12.13
CA GLU A 74 -7.85 -3.98 11.66
C GLU A 74 -7.96 -3.89 10.13
N ALA A 75 -7.34 -2.88 9.51
CA ALA A 75 -7.26 -2.75 8.06
C ALA A 75 -6.49 -3.91 7.43
N ALA A 76 -5.44 -4.42 8.07
CA ALA A 76 -4.71 -5.60 7.60
C ALA A 76 -5.59 -6.87 7.63
N VAL A 77 -6.37 -7.07 8.68
CA VAL A 77 -7.33 -8.18 8.77
C VAL A 77 -8.42 -8.04 7.71
N TRP A 78 -8.96 -6.83 7.52
CA TRP A 78 -9.93 -6.56 6.45
C TRP A 78 -9.33 -6.87 5.06
N ALA A 79 -8.13 -6.38 4.77
CA ALA A 79 -7.46 -6.59 3.49
C ALA A 79 -7.20 -8.10 3.21
N TYR A 80 -6.82 -8.85 4.25
CA TYR A 80 -6.67 -10.30 4.16
C TYR A 80 -8.00 -10.99 3.80
N GLN A 81 -9.07 -10.67 4.50
CA GLN A 81 -10.41 -11.25 4.26
C GLN A 81 -10.97 -10.86 2.89
N GLU A 82 -10.92 -9.57 2.53
CA GLU A 82 -11.42 -9.02 1.27
C GLU A 82 -10.68 -9.59 0.05
N SER A 83 -9.39 -9.88 0.19
CA SER A 83 -8.56 -10.44 -0.87
C SER A 83 -8.56 -11.97 -0.93
N GLY A 84 -9.28 -12.65 -0.03
CA GLY A 84 -9.20 -14.12 0.10
C GLY A 84 -7.78 -14.59 0.46
N GLY A 85 -7.04 -13.79 1.23
CA GLY A 85 -5.70 -14.09 1.70
C GLY A 85 -4.55 -13.67 0.75
N LEU A 86 -4.85 -13.10 -0.43
CA LEU A 86 -3.82 -12.63 -1.38
C LEU A 86 -3.04 -11.42 -0.83
N VAL A 87 -3.67 -10.55 -0.05
CA VAL A 87 -2.99 -9.50 0.69
C VAL A 87 -2.85 -9.97 2.13
N ASN A 88 -1.63 -10.35 2.51
CA ASN A 88 -1.36 -10.94 3.81
C ASN A 88 -0.19 -10.20 4.49
N ALA A 89 -0.46 -9.53 5.60
CA ALA A 89 0.57 -8.82 6.35
C ALA A 89 1.62 -9.75 7.00
N ALA A 90 1.34 -11.06 7.15
CA ALA A 90 2.30 -12.02 7.70
C ALA A 90 3.41 -12.43 6.70
N VAL A 91 3.61 -11.67 5.61
CA VAL A 91 4.61 -11.94 4.55
C VAL A 91 6.05 -11.59 4.93
N LEU A 92 6.32 -10.96 6.08
CA LEU A 92 7.67 -10.47 6.39
C LEU A 92 8.74 -11.56 6.33
N PRO A 93 8.54 -12.78 6.85
CA PRO A 93 9.55 -13.85 6.72
C PRO A 93 9.88 -14.18 5.26
N ALA A 94 8.88 -14.16 4.37
CA ALA A 94 9.08 -14.41 2.93
C ALA A 94 9.83 -13.25 2.25
N LEU A 95 9.52 -11.99 2.61
CA LEU A 95 10.27 -10.81 2.13
C LEU A 95 11.75 -10.88 2.53
N MET A 96 12.03 -11.24 3.78
CA MET A 96 13.40 -11.40 4.27
C MET A 96 14.13 -12.54 3.57
N ALA A 97 13.48 -13.69 3.36
CA ALA A 97 14.04 -14.81 2.62
C ALA A 97 14.32 -14.48 1.15
N ALA A 98 13.54 -13.56 0.58
CA ALA A 98 13.76 -13.01 -0.76
C ALA A 98 14.88 -11.95 -0.81
N GLY A 99 15.48 -11.57 0.34
CA GLY A 99 16.56 -10.58 0.43
C GLY A 99 16.11 -9.14 0.68
N TYR A 100 14.83 -8.91 0.97
CA TYR A 100 14.33 -7.59 1.35
C TYR A 100 14.41 -7.40 2.87
N ASP A 101 15.63 -7.35 3.39
CA ASP A 101 15.96 -7.32 4.82
C ASP A 101 16.26 -5.91 5.38
N ARG A 102 16.38 -4.89 4.52
CA ARG A 102 16.71 -3.50 4.85
C ARG A 102 15.98 -2.51 3.97
N PRO A 103 15.99 -1.20 4.27
CA PRO A 103 15.40 -0.18 3.40
C PRO A 103 15.92 -0.29 1.97
N PHE A 104 15.04 -0.15 0.98
CA PHE A 104 15.38 -0.35 -0.44
C PHE A 104 16.49 0.59 -0.91
N ILE A 105 16.53 1.82 -0.39
CA ILE A 105 17.54 2.84 -0.73
C ILE A 105 18.96 2.42 -0.32
N GLU A 106 19.12 1.53 0.66
CA GLU A 106 20.42 1.02 1.12
C GLU A 106 20.99 -0.06 0.21
N GLY A 107 20.24 -0.43 -0.82
CA GLY A 107 20.61 -1.53 -1.72
C GLY A 107 20.35 -2.92 -1.09
N LEU A 108 19.76 -3.80 -1.86
CA LEU A 108 19.40 -5.15 -1.40
C LEU A 108 20.41 -6.17 -1.90
N SER A 109 20.75 -7.14 -1.04
CA SER A 109 21.59 -8.28 -1.41
C SER A 109 20.76 -9.29 -2.19
N GLN A 110 21.33 -9.81 -3.29
CA GLN A 110 20.73 -10.95 -3.95
C GLN A 110 21.12 -12.21 -3.18
N PRO A 111 20.15 -12.96 -2.59
CA PRO A 111 20.47 -14.23 -1.97
C PRO A 111 20.93 -15.26 -3.03
N ALA A 112 21.87 -16.12 -2.67
CA ALA A 112 22.37 -17.16 -3.57
C ALA A 112 21.28 -18.15 -4.02
N SER A 113 20.27 -18.34 -3.16
CA SER A 113 19.03 -19.07 -3.46
C SER A 113 17.88 -18.48 -2.68
N VAL A 114 16.70 -18.42 -3.27
CA VAL A 114 15.48 -17.99 -2.58
C VAL A 114 14.72 -19.21 -2.11
N VAL A 115 14.53 -19.30 -0.81
CA VAL A 115 13.72 -20.35 -0.20
C VAL A 115 12.28 -19.85 -0.10
N ALA A 116 11.33 -20.66 -0.56
CA ALA A 116 9.91 -20.35 -0.40
C ALA A 116 9.53 -20.39 1.09
N VAL A 117 8.97 -19.28 1.57
CA VAL A 117 8.44 -19.18 2.93
C VAL A 117 6.97 -18.79 2.82
N GLN A 118 6.09 -19.77 2.94
CA GLN A 118 4.65 -19.51 2.87
C GLN A 118 4.21 -18.77 4.13
N PRO A 119 3.57 -17.58 3.97
CA PRO A 119 3.00 -16.86 5.11
C PRO A 119 1.86 -17.67 5.74
N ALA A 120 1.81 -17.71 7.05
CA ALA A 120 0.66 -18.25 7.75
C ALA A 120 -0.60 -17.38 7.49
N PRO A 121 -1.82 -17.96 7.57
CA PRO A 121 -3.05 -17.19 7.47
C PRO A 121 -3.10 -16.09 8.53
N LEU A 122 -3.27 -14.83 8.13
CA LEU A 122 -3.17 -13.69 9.06
C LEU A 122 -4.12 -13.83 10.25
N VAL A 123 -5.34 -14.30 10.01
CA VAL A 123 -6.38 -14.46 11.04
C VAL A 123 -6.09 -15.54 12.08
N GLU A 124 -5.11 -16.42 11.83
CA GLU A 124 -4.66 -17.45 12.77
C GLU A 124 -3.48 -16.96 13.62
N VAL A 125 -2.76 -15.93 13.15
CA VAL A 125 -1.49 -15.51 13.75
C VAL A 125 -1.50 -14.10 14.31
N LEU A 126 -2.54 -13.30 14.01
CA LEU A 126 -2.76 -11.97 14.56
C LEU A 126 -4.05 -11.97 15.38
N ALA A 127 -3.94 -11.73 16.67
CA ALA A 127 -5.06 -11.55 17.57
C ALA A 127 -5.19 -10.07 18.00
N LEU A 128 -6.41 -9.55 17.97
CA LEU A 128 -6.73 -8.17 18.36
C LEU A 128 -7.68 -8.18 19.57
N ASP A 129 -7.33 -7.44 20.61
CA ASP A 129 -8.18 -7.20 21.78
C ASP A 129 -8.63 -5.73 21.77
N ARG A 130 -9.86 -5.46 21.32
CA ARG A 130 -10.44 -4.12 21.22
C ARG A 130 -10.62 -3.43 22.56
N PRO A 131 -11.12 -4.09 23.62
CA PRO A 131 -11.28 -3.47 24.93
C PRO A 131 -10.01 -2.87 25.50
N THR A 132 -8.88 -3.58 25.38
CA THR A 132 -7.57 -3.12 25.89
C THR A 132 -6.72 -2.42 24.84
N ARG A 133 -7.17 -2.40 23.58
CA ARG A 133 -6.40 -1.94 22.41
C ARG A 133 -5.03 -2.59 22.39
N SER A 134 -5.02 -3.91 22.48
CA SER A 134 -3.80 -4.73 22.45
C SER A 134 -3.82 -5.67 21.27
N ALA A 135 -2.65 -6.04 20.77
CA ALA A 135 -2.47 -7.00 19.71
C ALA A 135 -1.41 -8.04 20.10
N ALA A 136 -1.55 -9.25 19.56
CA ALA A 136 -0.57 -10.32 19.70
C ALA A 136 -0.26 -10.93 18.34
N VAL A 137 1.03 -11.12 18.04
CA VAL A 137 1.52 -11.83 16.84
C VAL A 137 2.11 -13.14 17.29
N ALA A 138 1.69 -14.25 16.66
CA ALA A 138 2.11 -15.59 17.03
C ALA A 138 3.65 -15.75 16.96
N PRO A 139 4.26 -16.58 17.83
CA PRO A 139 5.70 -16.84 17.80
C PRO A 139 6.16 -17.35 16.42
N GLY A 140 7.30 -16.86 15.94
CA GLY A 140 7.85 -17.21 14.62
C GLY A 140 7.22 -16.51 13.43
N VAL A 141 6.20 -15.69 13.65
CA VAL A 141 5.58 -14.84 12.64
C VAL A 141 6.01 -13.40 12.82
N ALA A 142 6.09 -12.66 11.72
CA ALA A 142 6.32 -11.23 11.74
C ALA A 142 5.50 -10.54 10.62
N LEU A 143 5.01 -9.35 10.91
CA LEU A 143 4.16 -8.56 10.03
C LEU A 143 4.97 -7.54 9.25
N ASP A 144 4.56 -7.31 7.99
CA ASP A 144 4.90 -6.16 7.16
C ASP A 144 3.61 -5.46 6.74
N LEU A 145 3.50 -4.16 7.05
CA LEU A 145 2.33 -3.35 6.74
C LEU A 145 2.49 -2.51 5.46
N GLY A 146 3.68 -2.54 4.83
CA GLY A 146 3.99 -1.74 3.65
C GLY A 146 3.11 -2.00 2.43
N GLY A 147 2.36 -3.09 2.45
CA GLY A 147 1.44 -3.46 1.39
C GLY A 147 0.05 -2.81 1.46
N ILE A 148 -0.27 -2.11 2.55
CA ILE A 148 -1.57 -1.45 2.77
C ILE A 148 -1.44 -0.06 3.42
N ALA A 149 -0.24 0.29 3.89
CA ALA A 149 -0.03 1.48 4.70
C ALA A 149 -0.30 2.79 3.93
N LYS A 150 -0.01 2.82 2.64
CA LYS A 150 -0.13 4.05 1.85
C LYS A 150 -1.59 4.40 1.59
N GLY A 151 -2.39 3.45 1.11
CA GLY A 151 -3.82 3.64 0.92
C GLY A 151 -4.54 3.94 2.23
N PHE A 152 -4.21 3.22 3.30
CA PHE A 152 -4.76 3.48 4.64
C PHE A 152 -4.48 4.90 5.12
N LEU A 153 -3.25 5.40 4.97
CA LEU A 153 -2.89 6.76 5.38
C LEU A 153 -3.52 7.81 4.47
N ALA A 154 -3.58 7.58 3.17
CA ALA A 154 -4.22 8.51 2.24
C ALA A 154 -5.71 8.73 2.59
N ASP A 155 -6.41 7.64 2.96
CA ASP A 155 -7.80 7.71 3.41
C ASP A 155 -7.97 8.48 4.73
N GLN A 156 -7.00 8.37 5.66
CA GLN A 156 -7.03 9.13 6.92
C GLN A 156 -6.75 10.62 6.72
N LEU A 157 -5.86 10.97 5.80
CA LEU A 157 -5.37 12.34 5.65
C LEU A 157 -6.30 13.23 4.81
N ILE A 158 -7.16 12.65 3.96
CA ILE A 158 -8.00 13.45 3.06
C ILE A 158 -8.95 14.38 3.83
N ASP A 159 -9.44 13.95 4.99
CA ASP A 159 -10.34 14.78 5.82
C ASP A 159 -9.62 16.01 6.40
N GLU A 160 -8.31 15.93 6.66
CA GLU A 160 -7.51 17.05 7.15
C GLU A 160 -7.08 18.00 6.04
N LEU A 161 -6.95 17.49 4.81
CA LEU A 161 -6.63 18.30 3.64
C LEU A 161 -7.81 19.16 3.20
N GLY A 162 -9.07 18.72 3.44
CA GLY A 162 -10.29 19.47 3.15
C GLY A 162 -11.08 18.92 1.96
N ASP A 163 -12.05 19.71 1.51
CA ASP A 163 -13.08 19.26 0.57
C ASP A 163 -12.67 19.28 -0.91
N ASN A 164 -11.51 19.85 -1.25
CA ASN A 164 -10.99 19.85 -2.62
C ASN A 164 -9.49 19.58 -2.60
N ALA A 165 -9.12 18.30 -2.52
CA ALA A 165 -7.77 17.86 -2.24
C ALA A 165 -7.42 16.51 -2.86
N VAL A 166 -6.10 16.27 -3.01
CA VAL A 166 -5.50 14.97 -3.34
C VAL A 166 -4.41 14.63 -2.34
N CYS A 167 -4.45 13.43 -1.81
CA CYS A 167 -3.36 12.80 -1.07
C CYS A 167 -2.80 11.65 -1.90
N ASN A 168 -1.60 11.81 -2.45
CA ASN A 168 -0.90 10.79 -3.23
C ASN A 168 0.32 10.29 -2.44
N LEU A 169 0.29 9.06 -2.00
CA LEU A 169 1.38 8.41 -1.27
C LEU A 169 2.01 7.32 -2.15
N GLY A 170 2.87 7.74 -3.10
CA GLY A 170 3.62 6.82 -3.94
C GLY A 170 2.80 6.04 -4.97
N GLY A 171 1.71 6.63 -5.46
CA GLY A 171 0.80 6.04 -6.45
C GLY A 171 -0.48 5.44 -5.86
N ASP A 172 -0.65 5.52 -4.53
CA ASP A 172 -1.92 5.23 -3.86
C ASP A 172 -2.54 6.56 -3.45
N LEU A 173 -3.63 6.93 -4.12
CA LEU A 173 -4.26 8.23 -4.05
C LEU A 173 -5.63 8.17 -3.39
N ARG A 174 -5.90 9.13 -2.53
CA ARG A 174 -7.26 9.50 -2.09
C ARG A 174 -7.51 10.93 -2.53
N LEU A 175 -8.66 11.18 -3.12
CA LEU A 175 -9.02 12.49 -3.64
C LEU A 175 -10.48 12.84 -3.32
N ARG A 176 -10.75 14.15 -3.28
CA ARG A 176 -12.08 14.73 -3.06
C ARG A 176 -12.18 16.10 -3.74
N GLY A 177 -13.38 16.47 -4.17
CA GLY A 177 -13.72 17.78 -4.73
C GLY A 177 -13.56 17.90 -6.23
N GLY A 178 -13.91 19.07 -6.76
CA GLY A 178 -13.96 19.33 -8.19
C GLY A 178 -12.61 19.59 -8.87
N GLY A 179 -11.52 19.53 -8.14
CA GLY A 179 -10.21 19.89 -8.70
C GLY A 179 -10.08 21.39 -9.00
N PRO A 180 -8.99 21.83 -9.65
CA PRO A 180 -8.74 23.23 -9.94
C PRO A 180 -9.65 23.82 -11.03
N GLU A 181 -10.14 22.99 -11.94
CA GLU A 181 -10.99 23.39 -13.06
C GLU A 181 -12.49 23.26 -12.73
N GLY A 182 -12.85 22.49 -11.69
CA GLY A 182 -14.23 22.24 -11.26
C GLY A 182 -14.88 21.01 -11.90
N ASP A 183 -14.15 20.24 -12.72
CA ASP A 183 -14.61 19.05 -13.44
C ASP A 183 -14.06 17.73 -12.87
N GLY A 184 -13.42 17.81 -11.72
CA GLY A 184 -12.78 16.69 -11.03
C GLY A 184 -11.25 16.75 -11.09
N TRP A 185 -10.63 15.83 -10.37
CA TRP A 185 -9.20 15.60 -10.42
C TRP A 185 -8.88 14.62 -11.54
N HIS A 186 -8.00 15.01 -12.46
CA HIS A 186 -7.57 14.19 -13.59
C HIS A 186 -6.38 13.32 -13.20
N ILE A 187 -6.60 12.02 -13.10
CA ILE A 187 -5.60 11.04 -12.64
C ILE A 187 -5.21 10.13 -13.81
N GLY A 188 -3.92 10.10 -14.11
CA GLY A 188 -3.34 9.16 -15.10
C GLY A 188 -3.28 7.74 -14.57
N LEU A 189 -3.58 6.75 -15.41
CA LEU A 189 -3.49 5.32 -15.12
C LEU A 189 -2.26 4.69 -15.79
N CYS A 190 -1.93 3.45 -15.42
CA CYS A 190 -0.72 2.77 -15.89
C CYS A 190 -0.68 2.50 -17.40
N ASP A 191 -1.82 2.46 -18.08
CA ASP A 191 -1.95 2.29 -19.55
C ASP A 191 -1.90 3.61 -20.33
N ARG A 192 -1.63 4.75 -19.64
CA ARG A 192 -1.63 6.13 -20.14
C ARG A 192 -3.04 6.71 -20.38
N SER A 193 -4.09 5.99 -20.06
CA SER A 193 -5.44 6.58 -19.96
C SER A 193 -5.54 7.48 -18.73
N ALA A 194 -6.62 8.25 -18.63
CA ALA A 194 -6.89 9.10 -17.47
C ALA A 194 -8.37 9.02 -17.10
N VAL A 195 -8.64 9.26 -15.82
CA VAL A 195 -9.98 9.37 -15.26
C VAL A 195 -10.13 10.73 -14.57
N ALA A 196 -11.34 11.32 -14.64
CA ALA A 196 -11.70 12.48 -13.85
C ALA A 196 -12.61 12.04 -12.71
N LEU A 197 -12.26 12.36 -11.47
CA LEU A 197 -12.97 11.95 -10.27
C LEU A 197 -13.19 13.13 -9.34
N THR A 198 -14.37 13.18 -8.75
CA THR A 198 -14.72 14.17 -7.71
C THR A 198 -14.65 13.60 -6.29
N ASP A 199 -14.61 12.29 -6.15
CA ASP A 199 -14.40 11.57 -4.91
C ASP A 199 -13.94 10.14 -5.22
N GLY A 200 -13.03 9.57 -4.43
CA GLY A 200 -12.58 8.20 -4.58
C GLY A 200 -11.11 7.99 -4.31
N GLY A 201 -10.66 6.78 -4.61
CA GLY A 201 -9.28 6.35 -4.54
C GLY A 201 -8.79 5.81 -5.88
N VAL A 202 -7.52 6.03 -6.18
CA VAL A 202 -6.82 5.39 -7.30
C VAL A 202 -5.54 4.80 -6.75
N ALA A 203 -5.28 3.53 -7.02
CA ALA A 203 -4.05 2.90 -6.59
C ALA A 203 -3.40 2.12 -7.73
N THR A 204 -2.07 2.13 -7.76
CA THR A 204 -1.29 1.40 -8.76
C THR A 204 -0.29 0.46 -8.09
N SER A 205 -0.46 -0.82 -8.34
CA SER A 205 0.49 -1.87 -7.93
C SER A 205 1.21 -2.46 -9.14
N GLY A 206 2.47 -2.88 -8.95
CA GLY A 206 3.24 -3.46 -10.03
C GLY A 206 4.57 -4.06 -9.59
N VAL A 207 5.22 -4.71 -10.55
CA VAL A 207 6.51 -5.38 -10.38
C VAL A 207 7.68 -4.56 -10.93
N THR A 208 7.44 -3.34 -11.39
CA THR A 208 8.44 -2.46 -12.01
C THR A 208 9.27 -1.71 -10.99
N ARG A 209 8.69 -1.40 -9.83
CA ARG A 209 9.34 -0.70 -8.72
C ARG A 209 9.89 -1.69 -7.68
N ARG A 210 10.88 -1.25 -6.88
CA ARG A 210 11.52 -2.05 -5.82
C ARG A 210 11.93 -3.43 -6.31
N ARG A 211 12.72 -3.44 -7.38
CA ARG A 211 13.33 -4.65 -7.96
C ARG A 211 14.79 -4.76 -7.54
N TRP A 212 15.24 -5.99 -7.30
CA TRP A 212 16.64 -6.28 -7.04
C TRP A 212 17.04 -7.63 -7.66
N GLY A 213 18.34 -7.85 -7.79
CA GLY A 213 18.86 -9.08 -8.34
C GLY A 213 18.22 -9.48 -9.69
N GLN A 214 18.14 -10.77 -9.95
CA GLN A 214 17.54 -11.29 -11.18
C GLN A 214 16.04 -11.60 -10.97
N GLY A 215 15.19 -10.62 -11.32
CA GLY A 215 13.72 -10.83 -11.30
C GLY A 215 13.06 -10.78 -9.95
N MET A 216 13.77 -10.37 -8.91
CA MET A 216 13.21 -10.20 -7.57
C MET A 216 12.50 -8.87 -7.43
N HIS A 217 11.39 -8.85 -6.70
CA HIS A 217 10.62 -7.65 -6.37
C HIS A 217 9.82 -7.86 -5.07
N HIS A 218 9.30 -6.77 -4.53
CA HIS A 218 8.68 -6.74 -3.20
C HIS A 218 7.29 -7.38 -3.09
N LEU A 219 6.63 -7.72 -4.21
CA LEU A 219 5.32 -8.37 -4.16
C LEU A 219 5.52 -9.88 -3.99
N ILE A 220 5.28 -10.37 -2.79
CA ILE A 220 5.27 -11.81 -2.50
C ILE A 220 3.89 -12.37 -2.80
N ASP A 221 3.84 -13.49 -3.51
CA ASP A 221 2.63 -14.29 -3.65
C ASP A 221 2.49 -15.21 -2.42
N PRO A 222 1.48 -14.99 -1.56
CA PRO A 222 1.34 -15.78 -0.34
C PRO A 222 1.04 -17.25 -0.61
N ARG A 223 0.57 -17.59 -1.81
CA ARG A 223 0.29 -18.97 -2.21
C ARG A 223 1.55 -19.78 -2.43
N THR A 224 2.64 -19.10 -2.81
CA THR A 224 3.94 -19.74 -3.12
C THR A 224 5.02 -19.38 -2.11
N GLY A 225 4.88 -18.26 -1.39
CA GLY A 225 5.91 -17.71 -0.51
C GLY A 225 7.14 -17.16 -1.25
N LEU A 226 6.99 -16.84 -2.52
CA LEU A 226 8.04 -16.31 -3.41
C LEU A 226 7.57 -14.98 -4.03
N PRO A 227 8.49 -14.16 -4.56
CA PRO A 227 8.11 -13.04 -5.43
C PRO A 227 7.18 -13.51 -6.55
N ALA A 228 6.12 -12.76 -6.77
CA ALA A 228 5.06 -13.13 -7.70
C ALA A 228 5.62 -13.31 -9.13
N ARG A 229 5.07 -14.29 -9.83
CA ARG A 229 5.27 -14.44 -11.28
C ARG A 229 3.98 -14.04 -11.96
N THR A 230 4.02 -12.97 -12.72
CA THR A 230 2.86 -12.38 -13.38
C THR A 230 3.21 -11.91 -14.79
N ASP A 231 2.23 -11.89 -15.65
CA ASP A 231 2.27 -11.32 -17.00
C ASP A 231 1.91 -9.83 -17.05
N LEU A 232 1.75 -9.20 -15.87
CA LEU A 232 1.44 -7.79 -15.70
C LEU A 232 2.65 -7.02 -15.16
N LEU A 233 2.93 -5.84 -15.70
CA LEU A 233 3.88 -4.88 -15.15
C LEU A 233 3.24 -4.05 -14.06
N GLU A 234 2.07 -3.50 -14.34
CA GLU A 234 1.33 -2.61 -13.43
C GLU A 234 -0.18 -2.78 -13.63
N VAL A 235 -0.93 -2.51 -12.56
CA VAL A 235 -2.39 -2.41 -12.57
C VAL A 235 -2.79 -1.18 -11.78
N SER A 236 -3.59 -0.31 -12.39
CA SER A 236 -4.27 0.81 -11.73
C SER A 236 -5.73 0.46 -11.50
N VAL A 237 -6.25 0.74 -10.33
CA VAL A 237 -7.65 0.47 -9.96
C VAL A 237 -8.27 1.72 -9.36
N VAL A 238 -9.50 2.04 -9.77
CA VAL A 238 -10.31 3.13 -9.26
C VAL A 238 -11.38 2.56 -8.32
N THR A 239 -11.45 3.10 -7.10
CA THR A 239 -12.35 2.64 -6.04
C THR A 239 -12.90 3.83 -5.26
N ASP A 240 -13.75 3.57 -4.28
CA ASP A 240 -14.29 4.56 -3.34
C ASP A 240 -13.27 5.07 -2.30
N CYS A 241 -12.18 4.30 -2.03
CA CYS A 241 -11.14 4.69 -1.10
C CYS A 241 -9.76 4.12 -1.50
N ALA A 242 -8.68 4.76 -1.10
CA ALA A 242 -7.32 4.40 -1.50
C ALA A 242 -6.90 3.01 -1.00
N LEU A 243 -7.26 2.64 0.23
CA LEU A 243 -6.95 1.32 0.80
C LEU A 243 -7.53 0.18 -0.03
N ARG A 244 -8.80 0.30 -0.45
CA ARG A 244 -9.44 -0.72 -1.31
C ARG A 244 -8.76 -0.81 -2.68
N GLY A 245 -8.43 0.33 -3.27
CA GLY A 245 -7.67 0.40 -4.51
C GLY A 245 -6.31 -0.29 -4.40
N GLU A 246 -5.54 -0.03 -3.33
CA GLU A 246 -4.24 -0.65 -3.06
C GLU A 246 -4.36 -2.18 -2.93
N VAL A 247 -5.38 -2.66 -2.23
CA VAL A 247 -5.65 -4.11 -2.08
C VAL A 247 -6.01 -4.74 -3.42
N TYR A 248 -6.93 -4.13 -4.18
CA TYR A 248 -7.42 -4.70 -5.43
C TYR A 248 -6.37 -4.68 -6.54
N ALA A 249 -5.61 -3.60 -6.68
CA ALA A 249 -4.52 -3.52 -7.63
C ALA A 249 -3.46 -4.61 -7.37
N LYS A 250 -3.14 -4.86 -6.10
CA LYS A 250 -2.21 -5.92 -5.70
C LYS A 250 -2.77 -7.30 -6.01
N CYS A 251 -4.04 -7.57 -5.69
CA CYS A 251 -4.69 -8.83 -6.05
C CYS A 251 -4.62 -9.10 -7.55
N ALA A 252 -4.93 -8.08 -8.37
CA ALA A 252 -4.91 -8.23 -9.82
C ALA A 252 -3.52 -8.56 -10.36
N VAL A 253 -2.46 -7.90 -9.84
CA VAL A 253 -1.07 -8.25 -10.20
C VAL A 253 -0.74 -9.70 -9.83
N LEU A 254 -1.12 -10.16 -8.63
CA LEU A 254 -0.86 -11.52 -8.15
C LEU A 254 -1.62 -12.60 -8.93
N LEU A 255 -2.80 -12.26 -9.45
CA LEU A 255 -3.65 -13.17 -10.23
C LEU A 255 -3.28 -13.21 -11.72
N GLY A 256 -2.48 -12.24 -12.21
CA GLY A 256 -2.15 -12.08 -13.62
C GLY A 256 -3.32 -11.51 -14.44
N ALA A 257 -3.10 -11.29 -15.74
CA ALA A 257 -4.04 -10.55 -16.58
C ALA A 257 -5.45 -11.14 -16.59
N VAL A 258 -5.59 -12.43 -16.81
CA VAL A 258 -6.90 -13.09 -16.89
C VAL A 258 -7.59 -13.16 -15.52
N GLY A 259 -6.88 -13.65 -14.50
CA GLY A 259 -7.43 -13.77 -13.16
C GLY A 259 -7.68 -12.42 -12.49
N GLY A 260 -6.81 -11.45 -12.73
CA GLY A 260 -6.93 -10.08 -12.25
C GLY A 260 -8.12 -9.35 -12.86
N ALA A 261 -8.32 -9.46 -14.18
CA ALA A 261 -9.50 -8.90 -14.84
C ALA A 261 -10.80 -9.48 -14.26
N ALA A 262 -10.93 -10.80 -14.17
CA ALA A 262 -12.09 -11.45 -13.58
C ALA A 262 -12.34 -11.02 -12.12
N PHE A 263 -11.28 -10.86 -11.33
CA PHE A 263 -11.35 -10.39 -9.94
C PHE A 263 -11.91 -8.96 -9.85
N LEU A 264 -11.47 -8.05 -10.72
CA LEU A 264 -11.87 -6.64 -10.72
C LEU A 264 -13.27 -6.45 -11.31
N GLU A 265 -13.59 -7.16 -12.39
CA GLU A 265 -14.91 -7.15 -13.02
C GLU A 265 -16.01 -7.65 -12.06
N ALA A 266 -15.75 -8.72 -11.30
CA ALA A 266 -16.67 -9.22 -10.28
C ALA A 266 -16.95 -8.18 -9.16
N ARG A 267 -16.09 -7.17 -9.00
CA ARG A 267 -16.24 -6.06 -8.04
C ARG A 267 -16.79 -4.78 -8.66
N GLY A 268 -17.01 -4.76 -9.97
CA GLY A 268 -17.58 -3.64 -10.70
C GLY A 268 -16.72 -2.36 -10.65
N VAL A 269 -15.40 -2.50 -10.49
CA VAL A 269 -14.49 -1.36 -10.42
C VAL A 269 -13.85 -1.05 -11.78
N HIS A 270 -13.54 0.23 -12.01
CA HIS A 270 -12.76 0.63 -13.18
C HIS A 270 -11.28 0.34 -12.97
N TYR A 271 -10.59 -0.15 -14.00
CA TYR A 271 -9.18 -0.50 -13.92
C TYR A 271 -8.45 -0.34 -15.25
N ALA A 272 -7.14 -0.23 -15.18
CA ALA A 272 -6.21 -0.31 -16.31
C ALA A 272 -5.10 -1.33 -15.99
N MET A 273 -4.65 -2.06 -17.01
CA MET A 273 -3.58 -3.05 -16.89
C MET A 273 -2.49 -2.77 -17.91
N LEU A 274 -1.23 -2.85 -17.48
CA LEU A 274 -0.05 -2.79 -18.35
C LEU A 274 0.59 -4.17 -18.41
N PRO A 275 0.44 -4.91 -19.55
CA PRO A 275 1.04 -6.22 -19.71
C PRO A 275 2.56 -6.16 -19.82
N ALA A 276 3.24 -7.24 -19.44
CA ALA A 276 4.70 -7.35 -19.53
C ALA A 276 5.22 -7.29 -20.98
N GLU A 277 4.45 -7.72 -21.97
CA GLU A 277 4.81 -7.69 -23.39
C GLU A 277 4.77 -6.28 -24.01
N ALA A 278 3.92 -5.40 -23.50
CA ALA A 278 3.81 -4.01 -23.99
C ALA A 278 5.09 -3.18 -23.72
N SER A 279 5.94 -3.59 -22.79
CA SER A 279 7.21 -2.91 -22.48
C SER A 279 8.33 -3.15 -23.49
N ARG A 280 8.16 -4.12 -24.43
CA ARG A 280 9.18 -4.45 -25.46
C ARG A 280 8.99 -3.68 -26.78
N ALA A 281 7.88 -2.97 -26.94
CA ALA A 281 7.50 -2.29 -28.18
C ALA A 281 7.60 -0.75 -28.12
N ALA A 282 8.06 -0.15 -27.03
CA ALA A 282 8.34 1.27 -26.85
C ALA A 282 9.83 1.49 -26.60
#